data_c89b05f60ae8aa448511d22420602ea0
#
_entry.id   c89b05f60ae8aa448511d22420602ea0
#
_cell.length_a   1.000
_cell.length_b   1.000
_cell.length_c   1.000
_cell.angle_alpha   90.00
_cell.angle_beta   90.00
_cell.angle_gamma   90.00
#
_symmetry.space_group_name_H-M   'P 1'
#
loop_
_entity.id
_entity.type
_entity.pdbx_description
1 polymer ?
#
loop_
_entity_poly.entity_id
_entity_poly.type
_entity_poly.pdbx_seq_one_letter_code
_entity_poly.pdbx_strand_id
1 'polypeptide(L)'
;GLGIDTGVIRGEDDILKEIKAFSKGKGIDAVIITAGTSSNEPVELAGKILRDRGRVVVVGAVKMDIPRKDYYEKELSLSLSRSYGPGRYDATYEEKGIDYPIGYVRWTEKRNMEEFLMLVDEGKVNLEPLITHRFKIEDALQAYKVITGKREEKFLGILLKYEGNKEQKSKISLKAIDSSKIKPCRSLKKVNLGIIGAGSFAQNFLLPNLKKIPSVKFKGIATATGINAKHVAKKFSFEYATTKAEDIINDSEINAVIIATRHNLHSELVIKALEGKKAVFVEKPLSLCEKELREVIKVWEKNQGRLMVGFNRRFAPLIKKTKNFFYERKRPLAIVYRVNAGYIPKNHWIQDPQEGGGRIIGEVCHFIDLV
;
A
#
# COMPACT_ATOMS: atom_id res chain seq x y z
N GLY A 1 17.55 34.07 -7.67
CA GLY A 1 16.20 34.40 -7.20
C GLY A 1 15.17 33.39 -7.66
N LEU A 2 14.00 33.43 -7.05
CA LEU A 2 12.88 32.55 -7.39
C LEU A 2 12.09 33.00 -8.65
N GLY A 3 12.60 33.99 -9.40
CA GLY A 3 11.94 34.50 -10.63
C GLY A 3 10.82 35.50 -10.37
N ILE A 4 10.78 36.12 -9.17
CA ILE A 4 9.83 37.19 -8.86
C ILE A 4 10.44 38.55 -9.15
N ASP A 5 9.64 39.47 -9.71
CA ASP A 5 10.10 40.81 -10.10
C ASP A 5 10.29 41.71 -8.88
N THR A 6 9.39 41.65 -7.89
CA THR A 6 9.47 42.41 -6.67
C THR A 6 8.87 41.67 -5.48
N GLY A 7 9.38 41.95 -4.30
CA GLY A 7 8.87 41.45 -3.01
C GLY A 7 8.48 42.58 -2.10
N VAL A 8 7.39 42.43 -1.37
CA VAL A 8 6.88 43.42 -0.42
C VAL A 8 6.70 42.72 0.94
N ILE A 9 7.26 43.28 2.01
CA ILE A 9 7.24 42.69 3.35
C ILE A 9 6.13 43.35 4.16
N ARG A 10 5.19 42.54 4.64
CA ARG A 10 4.12 42.99 5.49
C ARG A 10 4.67 43.56 6.82
N GLY A 11 4.22 44.75 7.16
CA GLY A 11 4.63 45.45 8.41
C GLY A 11 5.88 46.31 8.28
N GLU A 12 6.66 46.14 7.19
CA GLU A 12 7.82 46.96 6.88
C GLU A 12 7.54 47.90 5.72
N ASP A 13 6.77 47.46 4.72
CA ASP A 13 6.44 48.22 3.53
C ASP A 13 4.99 48.69 3.50
N ASP A 14 4.74 49.82 2.82
CA ASP A 14 3.39 50.24 2.43
C ASP A 14 2.96 49.45 1.16
N ILE A 15 2.34 48.31 1.41
CA ILE A 15 1.93 47.35 0.33
C ILE A 15 1.10 48.04 -0.75
N LEU A 16 0.16 48.91 -0.39
CA LEU A 16 -0.72 49.57 -1.36
C LEU A 16 0.05 50.53 -2.25
N LYS A 17 1.00 51.26 -1.70
CA LYS A 17 1.86 52.21 -2.41
C LYS A 17 2.80 51.44 -3.35
N GLU A 18 3.43 50.39 -2.90
CA GLU A 18 4.34 49.57 -3.70
C GLU A 18 3.62 48.90 -4.85
N ILE A 19 2.45 48.30 -4.60
CA ILE A 19 1.64 47.67 -5.66
C ILE A 19 1.14 48.72 -6.67
N LYS A 20 0.76 49.91 -6.21
CA LYS A 20 0.34 51.01 -7.12
C LYS A 20 1.50 51.42 -8.03
N ALA A 21 2.70 51.54 -7.46
CA ALA A 21 3.90 51.85 -8.24
C ALA A 21 4.23 50.74 -9.26
N PHE A 22 4.26 49.50 -8.81
CA PHE A 22 4.54 48.33 -9.68
C PHE A 22 3.53 48.23 -10.84
N SER A 23 2.25 48.37 -10.55
CA SER A 23 1.19 48.28 -11.55
C SER A 23 0.98 49.57 -12.37
N LYS A 24 1.79 50.61 -12.15
CA LYS A 24 1.63 51.94 -12.74
C LYS A 24 0.21 52.50 -12.55
N GLY A 25 -0.35 52.25 -11.35
CA GLY A 25 -1.69 52.68 -10.99
C GLY A 25 -2.85 51.88 -11.53
N LYS A 26 -2.60 50.83 -12.35
CA LYS A 26 -3.66 50.03 -13.00
C LYS A 26 -4.29 48.97 -12.06
N GLY A 27 -3.62 48.58 -11.00
CA GLY A 27 -3.97 47.45 -10.13
C GLY A 27 -3.47 46.10 -10.69
N ILE A 28 -3.69 45.05 -9.95
CA ILE A 28 -3.19 43.69 -10.23
C ILE A 28 -4.26 42.87 -10.97
N ASP A 29 -3.88 42.08 -11.95
CA ASP A 29 -4.79 41.26 -12.76
C ASP A 29 -5.35 40.06 -11.96
N ALA A 30 -4.51 39.41 -11.17
CA ALA A 30 -4.88 38.25 -10.37
C ALA A 30 -4.10 38.18 -9.05
N VAL A 31 -4.75 37.67 -8.02
CA VAL A 31 -4.15 37.39 -6.71
C VAL A 31 -4.33 35.93 -6.36
N ILE A 32 -3.25 35.29 -5.95
CA ILE A 32 -3.27 33.92 -5.40
C ILE A 32 -2.97 34.02 -3.91
N ILE A 33 -3.94 33.65 -3.08
CA ILE A 33 -3.80 33.65 -1.61
C ILE A 33 -3.30 32.27 -1.17
N THR A 34 -2.03 32.19 -0.77
CA THR A 34 -1.41 30.97 -0.27
C THR A 34 -1.20 30.95 1.24
N ALA A 35 -1.61 32.01 1.93
CA ALA A 35 -1.45 32.17 3.36
C ALA A 35 -2.30 31.17 4.18
N GLY A 36 -1.76 30.72 5.30
CA GLY A 36 -2.49 29.98 6.34
C GLY A 36 -2.69 30.85 7.57
N THR A 37 -3.90 31.42 7.77
CA THR A 37 -4.20 32.32 8.91
C THR A 37 -5.70 32.34 9.19
N SER A 38 -6.07 32.62 10.45
CA SER A 38 -7.45 32.89 10.83
C SER A 38 -7.89 34.34 10.53
N SER A 39 -6.98 35.17 10.04
CA SER A 39 -7.25 36.56 9.68
C SER A 39 -7.99 36.67 8.35
N ASN A 40 -8.84 37.69 8.21
CA ASN A 40 -9.53 38.02 6.94
C ASN A 40 -8.69 38.96 6.05
N GLU A 41 -7.60 39.48 6.55
CA GLU A 41 -6.76 40.47 5.87
C GLU A 41 -6.32 40.08 4.45
N PRO A 42 -5.92 38.81 4.16
CA PRO A 42 -5.53 38.44 2.81
C PRO A 42 -6.66 38.64 1.80
N VAL A 43 -7.90 38.37 2.18
CA VAL A 43 -9.08 38.54 1.32
C VAL A 43 -9.40 40.04 1.14
N GLU A 44 -9.29 40.83 2.20
CA GLU A 44 -9.47 42.28 2.15
C GLU A 44 -8.40 42.98 1.32
N LEU A 45 -7.14 42.58 1.49
CA LEU A 45 -6.02 43.10 0.71
C LEU A 45 -6.20 42.80 -0.77
N ALA A 46 -6.57 41.53 -1.11
CA ALA A 46 -6.85 41.15 -2.47
C ALA A 46 -7.89 42.04 -3.15
N GLY A 47 -9.00 42.35 -2.44
CA GLY A 47 -10.03 43.26 -2.93
C GLY A 47 -9.51 44.67 -3.20
N LYS A 48 -8.63 45.20 -2.34
CA LYS A 48 -8.06 46.55 -2.46
C LYS A 48 -7.09 46.68 -3.63
N ILE A 49 -6.23 45.68 -3.87
CA ILE A 49 -5.13 45.77 -4.84
C ILE A 49 -5.50 45.34 -6.26
N LEU A 50 -6.57 44.58 -6.44
CA LEU A 50 -7.02 44.14 -7.74
C LEU A 50 -7.62 45.30 -8.56
N ARG A 51 -7.38 45.26 -9.87
CA ARG A 51 -8.13 46.07 -10.84
C ARG A 51 -9.55 45.56 -11.01
N ASP A 52 -10.36 46.32 -11.72
CA ASP A 52 -11.70 45.90 -12.12
C ASP A 52 -11.64 44.56 -12.87
N ARG A 53 -12.59 43.69 -12.56
CA ARG A 53 -12.71 42.33 -13.11
C ARG A 53 -11.49 41.45 -12.88
N GLY A 54 -10.69 41.76 -11.84
CA GLY A 54 -9.57 40.96 -11.40
C GLY A 54 -10.03 39.63 -10.78
N ARG A 55 -9.10 38.69 -10.67
CA ARG A 55 -9.37 37.35 -10.16
C ARG A 55 -8.66 37.06 -8.84
N VAL A 56 -9.39 36.48 -7.89
CA VAL A 56 -8.83 35.95 -6.63
C VAL A 56 -8.92 34.45 -6.66
N VAL A 57 -7.80 33.75 -6.40
CA VAL A 57 -7.75 32.31 -6.19
C VAL A 57 -7.26 32.03 -4.78
N VAL A 58 -8.08 31.39 -3.97
CA VAL A 58 -7.73 31.02 -2.59
C VAL A 58 -7.23 29.58 -2.57
N VAL A 59 -5.95 29.40 -2.26
CA VAL A 59 -5.26 28.11 -2.12
C VAL A 59 -5.05 27.78 -0.65
N GLY A 60 -4.66 28.78 0.13
CA GLY A 60 -4.41 28.65 1.57
C GLY A 60 -5.66 28.63 2.43
N ALA A 61 -5.49 28.36 3.70
CA ALA A 61 -6.56 28.38 4.70
C ALA A 61 -6.64 29.77 5.35
N VAL A 62 -7.59 30.59 4.89
CA VAL A 62 -7.82 31.95 5.41
C VAL A 62 -9.30 32.12 5.77
N LYS A 63 -9.59 33.13 6.63
CA LYS A 63 -10.96 33.55 6.82
C LYS A 63 -11.51 34.18 5.53
N MET A 64 -12.77 33.90 5.20
CA MET A 64 -13.37 34.25 3.91
C MET A 64 -14.61 35.16 4.06
N ASP A 65 -14.52 36.19 4.91
CA ASP A 65 -15.53 37.23 4.98
C ASP A 65 -15.28 38.23 3.86
N ILE A 66 -15.98 38.06 2.73
CA ILE A 66 -15.74 38.83 1.50
C ILE A 66 -16.28 40.27 1.68
N PRO A 67 -15.41 41.31 1.62
CA PRO A 67 -15.84 42.71 1.69
C PRO A 67 -16.70 43.05 0.46
N ARG A 68 -18.01 43.10 0.64
CA ARG A 68 -18.94 43.35 -0.47
C ARG A 68 -18.58 44.59 -1.30
N LYS A 69 -18.17 45.68 -0.65
CA LYS A 69 -17.84 46.93 -1.34
C LYS A 69 -16.78 46.71 -2.42
N ASP A 70 -15.59 46.30 -2.00
CA ASP A 70 -14.43 46.16 -2.91
C ASP A 70 -14.65 45.12 -4.01
N TYR A 71 -15.30 44.00 -3.66
CA TYR A 71 -15.55 42.92 -4.63
C TYR A 71 -16.70 43.24 -5.59
N TYR A 72 -17.74 43.89 -5.13
CA TYR A 72 -18.89 44.27 -5.94
C TYR A 72 -18.58 45.42 -6.90
N GLU A 73 -17.96 46.50 -6.41
CA GLU A 73 -17.67 47.68 -7.24
C GLU A 73 -16.70 47.35 -8.39
N LYS A 74 -15.78 46.43 -8.17
CA LYS A 74 -14.79 46.01 -9.17
C LYS A 74 -15.18 44.73 -9.96
N GLU A 75 -16.37 44.19 -9.73
CA GLU A 75 -16.82 42.91 -10.36
C GLU A 75 -15.78 41.79 -10.23
N LEU A 76 -15.19 41.59 -9.05
CA LEU A 76 -14.13 40.61 -8.84
C LEU A 76 -14.64 39.17 -8.88
N SER A 77 -13.86 38.27 -9.50
CA SER A 77 -14.11 36.83 -9.46
C SER A 77 -13.30 36.18 -8.35
N LEU A 78 -13.96 35.38 -7.48
CA LEU A 78 -13.27 34.61 -6.45
C LEU A 78 -13.52 33.13 -6.69
N SER A 79 -12.45 32.34 -6.64
CA SER A 79 -12.51 30.87 -6.73
C SER A 79 -11.64 30.21 -5.66
N LEU A 80 -12.04 29.01 -5.28
CA LEU A 80 -11.29 28.16 -4.35
C LEU A 80 -10.51 27.13 -5.14
N SER A 81 -9.24 26.99 -4.82
CA SER A 81 -8.43 25.86 -5.31
C SER A 81 -8.61 24.68 -4.35
N ARG A 82 -9.25 23.62 -4.85
CA ARG A 82 -9.52 22.44 -4.04
C ARG A 82 -8.36 21.46 -4.13
N SER A 83 -7.53 21.40 -3.09
CA SER A 83 -6.45 20.42 -2.94
C SER A 83 -5.66 20.22 -4.24
N TYR A 84 -5.60 19.00 -4.78
CA TYR A 84 -4.86 18.66 -6.01
C TYR A 84 -5.65 18.93 -7.30
N GLY A 85 -6.86 19.44 -7.19
CA GLY A 85 -7.76 19.71 -8.31
C GLY A 85 -8.87 18.67 -8.49
N PRO A 86 -9.59 18.72 -9.61
CA PRO A 86 -10.66 17.78 -9.93
C PRO A 86 -10.18 16.33 -9.88
N GLY A 87 -11.00 15.47 -9.30
CA GLY A 87 -10.67 14.07 -8.96
C GLY A 87 -10.57 13.86 -7.46
N ARG A 88 -10.09 14.84 -6.73
CA ARG A 88 -9.97 14.76 -5.26
C ARG A 88 -11.34 14.62 -4.58
N TYR A 89 -11.46 13.62 -3.69
CA TYR A 89 -12.70 13.22 -3.02
C TYR A 89 -13.78 12.64 -3.94
N ASP A 90 -13.42 12.24 -5.16
CA ASP A 90 -14.28 11.46 -6.05
C ASP A 90 -13.85 9.98 -6.00
N ALA A 91 -14.66 9.13 -5.37
CA ALA A 91 -14.37 7.71 -5.25
C ALA A 91 -14.27 7.00 -6.62
N THR A 92 -14.92 7.53 -7.65
CA THR A 92 -14.80 6.97 -9.01
C THR A 92 -13.42 7.22 -9.58
N TYR A 93 -12.86 8.39 -9.32
CA TYR A 93 -11.52 8.76 -9.75
C TYR A 93 -10.44 8.13 -8.87
N GLU A 94 -10.49 8.34 -7.54
CA GLU A 94 -9.43 7.93 -6.61
C GLU A 94 -9.39 6.41 -6.36
N GLU A 95 -10.55 5.76 -6.24
CA GLU A 95 -10.61 4.34 -5.86
C GLU A 95 -10.74 3.41 -7.07
N LYS A 96 -11.50 3.83 -8.11
CA LYS A 96 -11.74 3.03 -9.31
C LYS A 96 -10.80 3.35 -10.47
N GLY A 97 -9.99 4.41 -10.37
CA GLY A 97 -9.03 4.82 -11.40
C GLY A 97 -9.67 5.30 -12.70
N ILE A 98 -10.92 5.77 -12.66
CA ILE A 98 -11.63 6.27 -13.84
C ILE A 98 -11.40 7.78 -13.95
N ASP A 99 -10.60 8.19 -14.94
CA ASP A 99 -10.29 9.60 -15.19
C ASP A 99 -11.43 10.31 -15.92
N TYR A 100 -11.51 11.62 -15.77
CA TYR A 100 -12.46 12.46 -16.50
C TYR A 100 -12.05 12.61 -17.97
N PRO A 101 -13.02 12.70 -18.90
CA PRO A 101 -12.73 13.01 -20.28
C PRO A 101 -12.00 14.36 -20.39
N ILE A 102 -10.86 14.38 -21.09
CA ILE A 102 -9.99 15.55 -21.18
C ILE A 102 -10.67 16.80 -21.73
N GLY A 103 -11.65 16.62 -22.63
CA GLY A 103 -12.43 17.72 -23.20
C GLY A 103 -13.35 18.42 -22.20
N TYR A 104 -13.68 17.77 -21.09
CA TYR A 104 -14.54 18.33 -20.04
C TYR A 104 -13.75 18.80 -18.83
N VAL A 105 -12.68 18.08 -18.46
CA VAL A 105 -11.83 18.42 -17.32
C VAL A 105 -10.37 18.32 -17.74
N ARG A 106 -9.78 19.43 -18.17
CA ARG A 106 -8.39 19.48 -18.65
C ARG A 106 -7.39 19.15 -17.54
N TRP A 107 -7.57 19.73 -16.37
CA TRP A 107 -6.64 19.70 -15.25
C TRP A 107 -7.21 18.89 -14.10
N THR A 108 -7.02 17.55 -14.17
CA THR A 108 -7.34 16.63 -13.07
C THR A 108 -6.17 16.52 -12.12
N GLU A 109 -6.39 15.93 -10.94
CA GLU A 109 -5.36 15.67 -9.94
C GLU A 109 -4.10 15.04 -10.55
N LYS A 110 -4.25 13.97 -11.32
CA LYS A 110 -3.14 13.29 -11.99
C LYS A 110 -2.42 14.20 -12.99
N ARG A 111 -3.17 14.87 -13.85
CA ARG A 111 -2.60 15.74 -14.89
C ARG A 111 -1.90 16.97 -14.31
N ASN A 112 -2.37 17.49 -13.19
CA ASN A 112 -1.68 18.56 -12.46
C ASN A 112 -0.31 18.09 -11.95
N MET A 113 -0.23 16.88 -11.39
CA MET A 113 1.04 16.30 -10.93
C MET A 113 1.99 16.00 -12.11
N GLU A 114 1.48 15.44 -13.19
CA GLU A 114 2.25 15.19 -14.42
C GLU A 114 2.84 16.47 -15.01
N GLU A 115 2.04 17.52 -15.11
CA GLU A 115 2.48 18.83 -15.62
C GLU A 115 3.54 19.46 -14.72
N PHE A 116 3.36 19.40 -13.40
CA PHE A 116 4.37 19.92 -12.48
C PHE A 116 5.72 19.20 -12.63
N LEU A 117 5.70 17.88 -12.72
CA LEU A 117 6.94 17.10 -12.92
C LEU A 117 7.59 17.40 -14.27
N MET A 118 6.81 17.60 -15.33
CA MET A 118 7.30 17.99 -16.63
C MET A 118 7.98 19.38 -16.59
N LEU A 119 7.37 20.34 -15.91
CA LEU A 119 7.96 21.68 -15.74
C LEU A 119 9.29 21.65 -14.95
N VAL A 120 9.41 20.75 -13.99
CA VAL A 120 10.66 20.52 -13.25
C VAL A 120 11.71 19.89 -14.17
N ASP A 121 11.34 18.87 -14.93
CA ASP A 121 12.23 18.16 -15.86
C ASP A 121 12.76 19.09 -16.97
N GLU A 122 11.90 19.96 -17.49
CA GLU A 122 12.25 21.01 -18.48
C GLU A 122 13.07 22.17 -17.87
N GLY A 123 13.33 22.15 -16.59
CA GLY A 123 14.06 23.24 -15.89
C GLY A 123 13.29 24.55 -15.76
N LYS A 124 11.99 24.58 -16.07
CA LYS A 124 11.13 25.76 -15.93
C LYS A 124 10.78 26.06 -14.49
N VAL A 125 10.77 25.02 -13.64
CA VAL A 125 10.59 25.13 -12.19
C VAL A 125 11.86 24.61 -11.51
N ASN A 126 12.60 25.49 -10.83
CA ASN A 126 13.77 25.14 -10.08
C ASN A 126 13.43 24.98 -8.60
N LEU A 127 13.49 23.76 -8.07
CA LEU A 127 13.22 23.44 -6.68
C LEU A 127 14.43 23.54 -5.74
N GLU A 128 15.65 23.62 -6.29
CA GLU A 128 16.88 23.63 -5.48
C GLU A 128 16.91 24.72 -4.39
N PRO A 129 16.46 25.97 -4.66
CA PRO A 129 16.43 27.02 -3.63
C PRO A 129 15.47 26.73 -2.46
N LEU A 130 14.53 25.81 -2.65
CA LEU A 130 13.57 25.43 -1.61
C LEU A 130 14.06 24.27 -0.76
N ILE A 131 15.12 23.55 -1.20
CA ILE A 131 15.65 22.39 -0.49
C ILE A 131 16.70 22.85 0.50
N THR A 132 16.30 22.98 1.75
CA THR A 132 17.19 23.45 2.84
C THR A 132 17.99 22.33 3.49
N HIS A 133 17.46 21.11 3.50
CA HIS A 133 18.07 19.96 4.16
C HIS A 133 18.02 18.71 3.30
N ARG A 134 19.09 17.93 3.36
CA ARG A 134 19.20 16.60 2.76
C ARG A 134 19.73 15.62 3.80
N PHE A 135 18.92 14.66 4.21
CA PHE A 135 19.31 13.59 5.12
C PHE A 135 19.44 12.27 4.35
N LYS A 136 20.32 11.40 4.79
CA LYS A 136 20.29 10.00 4.34
C LYS A 136 19.05 9.34 4.92
N ILE A 137 18.53 8.30 4.27
CA ILE A 137 17.34 7.58 4.75
C ILE A 137 17.56 6.97 6.14
N GLU A 138 18.80 6.57 6.44
CA GLU A 138 19.17 6.05 7.77
C GLU A 138 19.00 7.10 8.87
N ASP A 139 19.13 8.38 8.52
CA ASP A 139 19.01 9.54 9.42
C ASP A 139 17.60 10.17 9.40
N ALA A 140 16.62 9.50 8.83
CA ALA A 140 15.24 10.02 8.71
C ALA A 140 14.67 10.55 10.05
N LEU A 141 15.00 9.90 11.18
CA LEU A 141 14.57 10.36 12.50
C LEU A 141 15.12 11.75 12.87
N GLN A 142 16.27 12.15 12.35
CA GLN A 142 16.83 13.50 12.55
C GLN A 142 16.04 14.53 11.72
N ALA A 143 15.68 14.18 10.47
CA ALA A 143 14.81 15.00 9.63
C ALA A 143 13.47 15.29 10.33
N TYR A 144 12.86 14.26 10.93
CA TYR A 144 11.61 14.44 11.69
C TYR A 144 11.78 15.31 12.95
N LYS A 145 12.95 15.33 13.59
CA LYS A 145 13.20 16.23 14.72
C LYS A 145 13.17 17.71 14.29
N VAL A 146 13.68 18.01 13.09
CA VAL A 146 13.60 19.37 12.52
C VAL A 146 12.14 19.74 12.25
N ILE A 147 11.39 18.89 11.53
CA ILE A 147 9.99 19.15 11.17
C ILE A 147 9.08 19.33 12.41
N THR A 148 9.35 18.58 13.48
CA THR A 148 8.53 18.63 14.70
C THR A 148 8.99 19.67 15.72
N GLY A 149 9.95 20.55 15.36
CA GLY A 149 10.47 21.59 16.24
C GLY A 149 11.30 21.08 17.42
N LYS A 150 11.67 19.81 17.44
CA LYS A 150 12.58 19.24 18.46
C LYS A 150 14.04 19.61 18.23
N ARG A 151 14.33 20.18 17.09
CA ARG A 151 15.57 20.80 16.70
C ARG A 151 15.24 22.15 16.07
N GLU A 152 15.68 23.23 16.72
CA GLU A 152 15.36 24.59 16.31
C GLU A 152 16.19 24.99 15.08
N GLU A 153 15.72 24.60 13.90
CA GLU A 153 16.31 24.99 12.62
C GLU A 153 15.21 25.49 11.69
N LYS A 154 15.51 26.57 10.95
CA LYS A 154 14.61 27.06 9.90
C LYS A 154 14.71 26.12 8.69
N PHE A 155 13.58 25.63 8.22
CA PHE A 155 13.51 24.75 7.06
C PHE A 155 12.41 25.17 6.08
N LEU A 156 12.58 24.83 4.82
CA LEU A 156 11.56 24.90 3.77
C LEU A 156 11.28 23.50 3.23
N GLY A 157 12.24 22.94 2.48
CA GLY A 157 12.15 21.59 1.94
C GLY A 157 13.19 20.66 2.57
N ILE A 158 12.77 19.47 2.99
CA ILE A 158 13.65 18.44 3.54
C ILE A 158 13.54 17.19 2.67
N LEU A 159 14.66 16.73 2.13
CA LEU A 159 14.74 15.51 1.33
C LEU A 159 15.42 14.37 2.08
N LEU A 160 14.88 13.18 1.90
CA LEU A 160 15.54 11.94 2.30
C LEU A 160 16.21 11.32 1.08
N LYS A 161 17.54 11.20 1.14
CA LYS A 161 18.36 10.65 0.07
C LYS A 161 18.51 9.15 0.25
N TYR A 162 18.11 8.38 -0.76
CA TYR A 162 18.38 6.96 -0.86
C TYR A 162 19.68 6.76 -1.65
N GLU A 163 20.60 5.95 -1.13
CA GLU A 163 21.79 5.57 -1.88
C GLU A 163 21.37 4.67 -3.04
N GLY A 164 21.53 5.16 -4.28
CA GLY A 164 21.28 4.38 -5.49
C GLY A 164 22.25 3.20 -5.59
N ASN A 165 21.77 2.05 -6.05
CA ASN A 165 22.55 0.87 -6.45
C ASN A 165 23.42 0.17 -5.38
N LYS A 166 23.04 0.16 -4.11
CA LYS A 166 23.39 -1.00 -3.30
C LYS A 166 22.39 -2.10 -3.63
N GLU A 167 22.88 -3.28 -4.07
CA GLU A 167 22.05 -4.47 -4.15
C GLU A 167 21.22 -4.56 -2.86
N GLN A 168 19.93 -4.34 -2.96
CA GLN A 168 19.06 -4.46 -1.80
C GLN A 168 19.17 -5.91 -1.35
N LYS A 169 19.78 -6.13 -0.18
CA LYS A 169 19.82 -7.45 0.41
C LYS A 169 18.37 -7.90 0.57
N SER A 170 17.95 -8.85 -0.26
CA SER A 170 16.58 -9.40 -0.25
C SER A 170 16.24 -10.03 1.10
N LYS A 171 17.24 -10.38 1.89
CA LYS A 171 17.14 -11.06 3.19
C LYS A 171 17.62 -10.16 4.33
N ILE A 172 16.74 -9.88 5.28
CA ILE A 172 17.05 -9.15 6.51
C ILE A 172 17.04 -10.16 7.67
N SER A 173 18.20 -10.37 8.30
CA SER A 173 18.27 -11.14 9.53
C SER A 173 17.77 -10.31 10.72
N LEU A 174 16.79 -10.83 11.43
CA LEU A 174 16.32 -10.26 12.69
C LEU A 174 17.07 -10.96 13.82
N LYS A 175 17.81 -10.21 14.65
CA LYS A 175 18.50 -10.81 15.81
C LYS A 175 17.50 -11.63 16.59
N ALA A 176 17.80 -12.92 16.75
CA ALA A 176 16.99 -13.84 17.53
C ALA A 176 16.85 -13.31 18.97
N ILE A 177 15.60 -13.26 19.43
CA ILE A 177 15.34 -13.14 20.86
C ILE A 177 15.90 -14.42 21.47
N ASP A 178 16.75 -14.25 22.48
CA ASP A 178 17.48 -15.29 23.17
C ASP A 178 16.60 -16.51 23.48
N SER A 179 16.74 -17.56 22.68
CA SER A 179 15.96 -18.78 22.76
C SER A 179 16.47 -19.74 23.88
N SER A 180 17.46 -19.31 24.65
CA SER A 180 18.07 -20.15 25.72
C SER A 180 17.15 -20.41 26.93
N LYS A 181 15.97 -19.73 26.98
CA LYS A 181 15.01 -19.86 28.09
C LYS A 181 13.85 -20.82 27.88
N ILE A 182 13.77 -21.49 26.71
CA ILE A 182 12.69 -22.46 26.43
C ILE A 182 13.23 -23.87 26.61
N LYS A 183 12.82 -24.53 27.71
CA LYS A 183 13.16 -25.94 27.96
C LYS A 183 12.62 -26.83 26.84
N PRO A 184 13.45 -27.68 26.21
CA PRO A 184 13.00 -28.53 25.12
C PRO A 184 12.10 -29.67 25.62
N CYS A 185 10.91 -29.79 25.07
CA CYS A 185 10.09 -30.99 25.21
C CYS A 185 10.73 -32.15 24.42
N ARG A 186 11.03 -33.28 25.08
CA ARG A 186 11.64 -34.45 24.48
C ARG A 186 10.69 -35.10 23.45
N SER A 187 11.22 -35.41 22.25
CA SER A 187 10.75 -36.37 21.21
C SER A 187 9.92 -35.92 20.01
N LEU A 188 9.68 -34.64 19.72
CA LEU A 188 9.11 -34.24 18.45
C LEU A 188 10.23 -33.71 17.54
N LYS A 189 10.33 -34.22 16.29
CA LYS A 189 11.21 -33.63 15.26
C LYS A 189 10.85 -32.18 15.08
N LYS A 190 11.78 -31.25 15.33
CA LYS A 190 11.58 -29.82 15.15
C LYS A 190 11.21 -29.53 13.69
N VAL A 191 10.13 -28.80 13.48
CA VAL A 191 9.74 -28.28 12.17
C VAL A 191 10.25 -26.86 12.08
N ASN A 192 11.28 -26.64 11.27
CA ASN A 192 11.74 -25.32 10.88
C ASN A 192 10.88 -24.84 9.70
N LEU A 193 10.02 -23.89 9.97
CA LEU A 193 8.98 -23.48 9.04
C LEU A 193 9.36 -22.22 8.30
N GLY A 194 9.28 -22.27 6.96
CA GLY A 194 9.29 -21.11 6.08
C GLY A 194 7.88 -20.76 5.62
N ILE A 195 7.59 -19.47 5.45
CA ILE A 195 6.29 -19.01 4.97
C ILE A 195 6.47 -18.13 3.74
N ILE A 196 5.71 -18.42 2.70
CA ILE A 196 5.63 -17.63 1.47
C ILE A 196 4.22 -17.08 1.34
N GLY A 197 4.08 -15.74 1.47
CA GLY A 197 2.80 -15.06 1.57
C GLY A 197 2.31 -14.87 3.00
N ALA A 198 1.86 -13.67 3.33
CA ALA A 198 1.33 -13.32 4.64
C ALA A 198 0.13 -12.39 4.52
N GLY A 199 -0.88 -12.83 3.77
CA GLY A 199 -2.17 -12.17 3.68
C GLY A 199 -2.96 -12.25 4.98
N SER A 200 -4.15 -11.63 5.01
CA SER A 200 -5.00 -11.58 6.20
C SER A 200 -5.31 -12.95 6.79
N PHE A 201 -5.55 -13.96 5.95
CA PHE A 201 -5.83 -15.31 6.43
C PHE A 201 -4.63 -15.93 7.15
N ALA A 202 -3.43 -15.81 6.58
CA ALA A 202 -2.21 -16.32 7.20
C ALA A 202 -1.94 -15.64 8.55
N GLN A 203 -2.08 -14.31 8.61
CA GLN A 203 -1.80 -13.54 9.84
C GLN A 203 -2.83 -13.73 10.94
N ASN A 204 -4.11 -13.91 10.59
CA ASN A 204 -5.20 -13.98 11.57
C ASN A 204 -5.53 -15.42 12.01
N PHE A 205 -5.25 -16.41 11.16
CA PHE A 205 -5.64 -17.81 11.44
C PHE A 205 -4.47 -18.78 11.43
N LEU A 206 -3.59 -18.78 10.43
CA LEU A 206 -2.51 -19.77 10.36
C LEU A 206 -1.42 -19.51 11.39
N LEU A 207 -0.80 -18.33 11.36
CA LEU A 207 0.34 -18.00 12.21
C LEU A 207 0.03 -18.05 13.71
N PRO A 208 -1.11 -17.53 14.22
CA PRO A 208 -1.44 -17.61 15.64
C PRO A 208 -1.62 -19.06 16.13
N ASN A 209 -2.17 -19.93 15.28
CA ASN A 209 -2.36 -21.34 15.65
C ASN A 209 -1.07 -22.14 15.57
N LEU A 210 -0.23 -21.90 14.55
CA LEU A 210 1.09 -22.53 14.44
C LEU A 210 2.02 -22.15 15.58
N LYS A 211 1.94 -20.91 16.08
CA LYS A 211 2.73 -20.42 17.22
C LYS A 211 2.43 -21.20 18.51
N LYS A 212 1.24 -21.82 18.63
CA LYS A 212 0.86 -22.63 19.78
C LYS A 212 1.49 -24.04 19.75
N ILE A 213 2.11 -24.45 18.64
CA ILE A 213 2.68 -25.78 18.47
C ILE A 213 4.17 -25.74 18.85
N PRO A 214 4.58 -26.35 19.97
CA PRO A 214 5.94 -26.21 20.49
C PRO A 214 7.04 -26.76 19.57
N SER A 215 6.69 -27.72 18.70
CA SER A 215 7.63 -28.32 17.75
C SER A 215 7.86 -27.46 16.49
N VAL A 216 7.10 -26.37 16.29
CA VAL A 216 7.22 -25.48 15.14
C VAL A 216 8.10 -24.30 15.49
N LYS A 217 9.14 -24.08 14.70
CA LYS A 217 10.02 -22.91 14.78
C LYS A 217 9.86 -22.08 13.52
N PHE A 218 9.53 -20.81 13.68
CA PHE A 218 9.41 -19.85 12.56
C PHE A 218 10.80 -19.40 12.11
N LYS A 219 11.25 -19.87 10.94
CA LYS A 219 12.59 -19.60 10.41
C LYS A 219 12.59 -18.37 9.53
N GLY A 220 11.91 -18.40 8.40
CA GLY A 220 11.88 -17.32 7.42
C GLY A 220 10.50 -17.01 6.89
N ILE A 221 10.28 -15.76 6.49
CA ILE A 221 9.05 -15.33 5.85
C ILE A 221 9.34 -14.49 4.61
N ALA A 222 8.67 -14.82 3.50
CA ALA A 222 8.71 -14.08 2.26
C ALA A 222 7.35 -13.43 1.97
N THR A 223 7.32 -12.15 1.64
CA THR A 223 6.12 -11.45 1.15
C THR A 223 6.48 -10.51 0.00
N ALA A 224 5.49 -10.11 -0.79
CA ALA A 224 5.68 -9.23 -1.94
C ALA A 224 6.35 -7.89 -1.61
N THR A 225 6.20 -7.39 -0.38
CA THR A 225 6.81 -6.14 0.07
C THR A 225 7.67 -6.34 1.32
N GLY A 226 8.86 -5.75 1.35
CA GLY A 226 9.77 -5.84 2.49
C GLY A 226 9.20 -5.28 3.79
N ILE A 227 8.33 -4.26 3.71
CA ILE A 227 7.66 -3.67 4.87
C ILE A 227 6.75 -4.69 5.53
N ASN A 228 5.90 -5.37 4.75
CA ASN A 228 5.01 -6.40 5.29
C ASN A 228 5.81 -7.60 5.82
N ALA A 229 6.83 -8.06 5.08
CA ALA A 229 7.69 -9.14 5.52
C ALA A 229 8.32 -8.84 6.89
N LYS A 230 8.92 -7.66 7.06
CA LYS A 230 9.54 -7.22 8.31
C LYS A 230 8.55 -7.09 9.46
N HIS A 231 7.36 -6.52 9.19
CA HIS A 231 6.30 -6.37 10.19
C HIS A 231 5.83 -7.73 10.72
N VAL A 232 5.48 -8.65 9.81
CA VAL A 232 4.99 -9.98 10.18
C VAL A 232 6.09 -10.80 10.85
N ALA A 233 7.32 -10.73 10.36
CA ALA A 233 8.45 -11.40 10.97
C ALA A 233 8.67 -10.96 12.42
N LYS A 234 8.62 -9.66 12.70
CA LYS A 234 8.72 -9.13 14.07
C LYS A 234 7.55 -9.58 14.95
N LYS A 235 6.31 -9.49 14.43
CA LYS A 235 5.09 -9.86 15.16
C LYS A 235 5.08 -11.34 15.60
N PHE A 236 5.56 -12.23 14.73
CA PHE A 236 5.52 -13.67 14.98
C PHE A 236 6.88 -14.28 15.32
N SER A 237 7.94 -13.48 15.46
CA SER A 237 9.28 -13.88 15.86
C SER A 237 9.96 -14.83 14.87
N PHE A 238 9.88 -14.53 13.57
CA PHE A 238 10.70 -15.18 12.55
C PHE A 238 12.17 -14.76 12.69
N GLU A 239 13.09 -15.63 12.34
CA GLU A 239 14.51 -15.32 12.37
C GLU A 239 14.92 -14.35 11.27
N TYR A 240 14.27 -14.43 10.09
CA TYR A 240 14.49 -13.49 8.99
C TYR A 240 13.26 -13.22 8.15
N ALA A 241 13.31 -12.12 7.42
CA ALA A 241 12.30 -11.68 6.46
C ALA A 241 12.95 -11.42 5.10
N THR A 242 12.26 -11.77 4.03
CA THR A 242 12.71 -11.57 2.65
C THR A 242 11.55 -11.19 1.74
N THR A 243 11.87 -10.70 0.54
CA THR A 243 10.91 -10.50 -0.55
C THR A 243 11.01 -11.58 -1.62
N LYS A 244 11.95 -12.51 -1.52
CA LYS A 244 12.18 -13.59 -2.48
C LYS A 244 11.75 -14.93 -1.91
N ALA A 245 10.86 -15.62 -2.60
CA ALA A 245 10.42 -16.96 -2.22
C ALA A 245 11.59 -17.98 -2.25
N GLU A 246 12.52 -17.78 -3.17
CA GLU A 246 13.70 -18.60 -3.34
C GLU A 246 14.59 -18.64 -2.07
N ASP A 247 14.66 -17.55 -1.31
CA ASP A 247 15.42 -17.51 -0.04
C ASP A 247 14.84 -18.49 1.00
N ILE A 248 13.51 -18.71 0.96
CA ILE A 248 12.82 -19.67 1.82
C ILE A 248 13.03 -21.10 1.30
N ILE A 249 12.89 -21.29 0.00
CA ILE A 249 12.96 -22.62 -0.65
C ILE A 249 14.38 -23.19 -0.56
N ASN A 250 15.38 -22.35 -0.79
CA ASN A 250 16.78 -22.74 -0.81
C ASN A 250 17.45 -22.78 0.57
N ASP A 251 16.76 -22.32 1.63
CA ASP A 251 17.29 -22.40 2.99
C ASP A 251 17.35 -23.86 3.47
N SER A 252 18.55 -24.41 3.64
CA SER A 252 18.77 -25.81 4.06
C SER A 252 18.24 -26.13 5.46
N GLU A 253 18.09 -25.13 6.33
CA GLU A 253 17.54 -25.30 7.66
C GLU A 253 16.01 -25.39 7.69
N ILE A 254 15.32 -24.90 6.63
CA ILE A 254 13.88 -25.03 6.48
C ILE A 254 13.54 -26.42 5.97
N ASN A 255 12.67 -27.14 6.66
CA ASN A 255 12.20 -28.47 6.27
C ASN A 255 10.71 -28.52 5.88
N ALA A 256 9.96 -27.46 6.19
CA ALA A 256 8.56 -27.33 5.78
C ALA A 256 8.27 -25.91 5.31
N VAL A 257 7.41 -25.77 4.30
CA VAL A 257 7.01 -24.49 3.72
C VAL A 257 5.50 -24.39 3.69
N ILE A 258 4.97 -23.25 4.14
CA ILE A 258 3.57 -22.87 3.92
C ILE A 258 3.50 -21.82 2.82
N ILE A 259 2.66 -22.08 1.81
CA ILE A 259 2.39 -21.18 0.68
C ILE A 259 0.98 -20.61 0.87
N ALA A 260 0.90 -19.28 1.10
CA ALA A 260 -0.36 -18.54 1.33
C ALA A 260 -0.36 -17.23 0.55
N THR A 261 -0.06 -17.32 -0.74
CA THR A 261 0.03 -16.23 -1.70
C THR A 261 -1.30 -16.02 -2.43
N ARG A 262 -1.28 -15.28 -3.54
CA ARG A 262 -2.35 -15.29 -4.55
C ARG A 262 -2.39 -16.63 -5.27
N HIS A 263 -3.56 -17.01 -5.78
CA HIS A 263 -3.82 -18.35 -6.29
C HIS A 263 -2.93 -18.74 -7.48
N ASN A 264 -2.66 -17.81 -8.39
CA ASN A 264 -1.83 -18.02 -9.57
C ASN A 264 -0.35 -18.35 -9.28
N LEU A 265 0.11 -18.10 -8.05
CA LEU A 265 1.48 -18.41 -7.64
C LEU A 265 1.61 -19.80 -6.98
N HIS A 266 0.49 -20.45 -6.65
CA HIS A 266 0.50 -21.67 -5.85
C HIS A 266 1.24 -22.82 -6.54
N SER A 267 0.88 -23.16 -7.78
CA SER A 267 1.43 -24.28 -8.52
C SER A 267 2.95 -24.17 -8.71
N GLU A 268 3.43 -23.00 -9.16
CA GLU A 268 4.86 -22.76 -9.36
C GLU A 268 5.65 -22.89 -8.05
N LEU A 269 5.17 -22.25 -6.98
CA LEU A 269 5.85 -22.29 -5.68
C LEU A 269 5.83 -23.69 -5.05
N VAL A 270 4.75 -24.46 -5.26
CA VAL A 270 4.66 -25.87 -4.83
C VAL A 270 5.70 -26.71 -5.55
N ILE A 271 5.80 -26.58 -6.88
CA ILE A 271 6.79 -27.30 -7.68
C ILE A 271 8.21 -27.02 -7.16
N LYS A 272 8.58 -25.75 -7.07
CA LYS A 272 9.90 -25.34 -6.56
C LYS A 272 10.18 -25.88 -5.14
N ALA A 273 9.20 -25.83 -4.25
CA ALA A 273 9.37 -26.30 -2.87
C ALA A 273 9.50 -27.84 -2.80
N LEU A 274 8.78 -28.58 -3.62
CA LEU A 274 8.90 -30.03 -3.71
C LEU A 274 10.26 -30.46 -4.29
N GLU A 275 10.75 -29.77 -5.33
CA GLU A 275 12.09 -29.97 -5.88
C GLU A 275 13.17 -29.65 -4.85
N GLY A 276 12.95 -28.62 -4.02
CA GLY A 276 13.77 -28.29 -2.85
C GLY A 276 13.63 -29.27 -1.67
N LYS A 277 12.92 -30.41 -1.86
CA LYS A 277 12.69 -31.46 -0.87
C LYS A 277 12.04 -30.96 0.45
N LYS A 278 11.23 -29.92 0.35
CA LYS A 278 10.45 -29.39 1.48
C LYS A 278 9.13 -30.16 1.63
N ALA A 279 8.66 -30.31 2.86
CA ALA A 279 7.26 -30.62 3.10
C ALA A 279 6.43 -29.38 2.83
N VAL A 280 5.36 -29.49 2.03
CA VAL A 280 4.61 -28.33 1.53
C VAL A 280 3.18 -28.38 2.05
N PHE A 281 2.75 -27.28 2.65
CA PHE A 281 1.35 -26.93 2.82
C PHE A 281 1.05 -25.74 1.90
N VAL A 282 0.04 -25.85 1.07
CA VAL A 282 -0.40 -24.76 0.20
C VAL A 282 -1.87 -24.44 0.46
N GLU A 283 -2.21 -23.16 0.54
CA GLU A 283 -3.61 -22.73 0.58
C GLU A 283 -4.33 -23.15 -0.72
N LYS A 284 -5.61 -23.34 -0.59
CA LYS A 284 -6.47 -23.67 -1.75
C LYS A 284 -6.65 -22.43 -2.66
N PRO A 285 -6.86 -22.60 -3.96
CA PRO A 285 -6.74 -23.83 -4.74
C PRO A 285 -5.27 -24.18 -5.01
N LEU A 286 -4.98 -25.43 -5.27
CA LEU A 286 -3.62 -25.89 -5.60
C LEU A 286 -3.11 -25.30 -6.92
N SER A 287 -4.01 -25.16 -7.91
CA SER A 287 -3.72 -24.64 -9.25
C SER A 287 -4.96 -23.97 -9.82
N LEU A 288 -4.80 -23.17 -10.87
CA LEU A 288 -5.90 -22.51 -11.57
C LEU A 288 -6.35 -23.25 -12.83
N CYS A 289 -5.53 -24.16 -13.36
CA CYS A 289 -5.86 -24.93 -14.53
C CYS A 289 -5.32 -26.38 -14.45
N GLU A 290 -5.87 -27.24 -15.29
CA GLU A 290 -5.51 -28.66 -15.34
C GLU A 290 -4.04 -28.88 -15.72
N LYS A 291 -3.50 -28.06 -16.61
CA LYS A 291 -2.08 -28.15 -17.02
C LYS A 291 -1.15 -28.00 -15.82
N GLU A 292 -1.35 -26.96 -15.03
CA GLU A 292 -0.56 -26.73 -13.81
C GLU A 292 -0.71 -27.87 -12.81
N LEU A 293 -1.94 -28.35 -12.62
CA LEU A 293 -2.21 -29.48 -11.73
C LEU A 293 -1.42 -30.73 -12.14
N ARG A 294 -1.39 -31.04 -13.42
CA ARG A 294 -0.63 -32.19 -13.97
C ARG A 294 0.88 -32.02 -13.73
N GLU A 295 1.40 -30.81 -13.86
CA GLU A 295 2.82 -30.52 -13.58
C GLU A 295 3.13 -30.72 -12.09
N VAL A 296 2.29 -30.25 -11.21
CA VAL A 296 2.44 -30.47 -9.75
C VAL A 296 2.42 -31.94 -9.41
N ILE A 297 1.46 -32.72 -9.97
CA ILE A 297 1.36 -34.18 -9.72
C ILE A 297 2.63 -34.88 -10.19
N LYS A 298 3.11 -34.58 -11.40
CA LYS A 298 4.34 -35.17 -11.96
C LYS A 298 5.56 -34.92 -11.05
N VAL A 299 5.71 -33.71 -10.54
CA VAL A 299 6.83 -33.36 -9.66
C VAL A 299 6.66 -33.99 -8.27
N TRP A 300 5.43 -34.05 -7.75
CA TRP A 300 5.13 -34.70 -6.49
C TRP A 300 5.43 -36.21 -6.52
N GLU A 301 4.98 -36.92 -7.58
CA GLU A 301 5.27 -38.33 -7.77
C GLU A 301 6.77 -38.60 -7.88
N LYS A 302 7.48 -37.81 -8.69
CA LYS A 302 8.93 -37.93 -8.88
C LYS A 302 9.71 -37.76 -7.57
N ASN A 303 9.32 -36.80 -6.75
CA ASN A 303 10.05 -36.47 -5.51
C ASN A 303 9.52 -37.23 -4.28
N GLN A 304 8.40 -37.96 -4.38
CA GLN A 304 7.74 -38.61 -3.24
C GLN A 304 7.50 -37.65 -2.09
N GLY A 305 7.18 -36.39 -2.45
CA GLY A 305 7.10 -35.25 -1.55
C GLY A 305 5.89 -35.28 -0.63
N ARG A 306 5.98 -34.60 0.49
CA ARG A 306 4.83 -34.36 1.36
C ARG A 306 4.11 -33.09 0.93
N LEU A 307 2.90 -33.23 0.39
CA LEU A 307 2.06 -32.13 -0.03
C LEU A 307 0.70 -32.20 0.64
N MET A 308 0.25 -31.08 1.19
CA MET A 308 -1.09 -30.91 1.75
C MET A 308 -1.71 -29.62 1.22
N VAL A 309 -2.94 -29.72 0.70
CA VAL A 309 -3.73 -28.56 0.27
C VAL A 309 -4.66 -28.11 1.40
N GLY A 310 -4.79 -26.82 1.62
CA GLY A 310 -5.48 -26.17 2.73
C GLY A 310 -7.01 -26.25 2.69
N PHE A 311 -7.59 -27.39 2.40
CA PHE A 311 -9.04 -27.61 2.51
C PHE A 311 -9.46 -27.77 3.97
N ASN A 312 -9.39 -26.65 4.70
CA ASN A 312 -9.56 -26.63 6.15
C ASN A 312 -10.98 -26.98 6.63
N ARG A 313 -12.02 -26.79 5.81
CA ARG A 313 -13.42 -27.05 6.18
C ARG A 313 -13.70 -28.51 6.51
N ARG A 314 -12.97 -29.47 5.90
CA ARG A 314 -13.09 -30.90 6.21
C ARG A 314 -12.76 -31.24 7.68
N PHE A 315 -12.02 -30.36 8.36
CA PHE A 315 -11.65 -30.55 9.76
C PHE A 315 -12.62 -29.90 10.75
N ALA A 316 -13.66 -29.19 10.26
CA ALA A 316 -14.66 -28.57 11.13
C ALA A 316 -15.38 -29.64 11.98
N PRO A 317 -15.62 -29.37 13.28
CA PRO A 317 -16.21 -30.39 14.18
C PRO A 317 -17.54 -30.94 13.71
N LEU A 318 -18.43 -30.09 13.16
CA LEU A 318 -19.73 -30.54 12.63
C LEU A 318 -19.58 -31.39 11.36
N ILE A 319 -18.65 -31.08 10.49
CA ILE A 319 -18.37 -31.87 9.28
C ILE A 319 -17.83 -33.26 9.68
N LYS A 320 -16.95 -33.32 10.67
CA LYS A 320 -16.47 -34.62 11.19
C LYS A 320 -17.63 -35.44 11.79
N LYS A 321 -18.53 -34.80 12.54
CA LYS A 321 -19.75 -35.51 13.05
C LYS A 321 -20.62 -36.01 11.91
N THR A 322 -20.90 -35.18 10.91
CA THR A 322 -21.69 -35.58 9.74
C THR A 322 -21.06 -36.75 9.00
N LYS A 323 -19.74 -36.68 8.75
CA LYS A 323 -19.01 -37.79 8.12
C LYS A 323 -19.13 -39.08 8.93
N ASN A 324 -18.95 -39.02 10.24
CA ASN A 324 -19.05 -40.19 11.09
C ASN A 324 -20.47 -40.75 11.14
N PHE A 325 -21.51 -39.90 11.11
CA PHE A 325 -22.91 -40.33 11.07
C PHE A 325 -23.21 -41.15 9.80
N PHE A 326 -22.64 -40.79 8.66
CA PHE A 326 -22.84 -41.50 7.41
C PHE A 326 -21.76 -42.54 7.10
N TYR A 327 -20.83 -42.80 8.00
CA TYR A 327 -19.68 -43.68 7.73
C TYR A 327 -20.06 -45.11 7.36
N GLU A 328 -21.08 -45.68 8.05
CA GLU A 328 -21.52 -47.06 7.84
C GLU A 328 -22.67 -47.19 6.83
N ARG A 329 -22.97 -46.14 6.06
CA ARG A 329 -24.03 -46.17 5.08
C ARG A 329 -23.74 -47.19 3.98
N LYS A 330 -24.75 -47.93 3.60
CA LYS A 330 -24.69 -48.95 2.51
C LYS A 330 -25.31 -48.42 1.19
N ARG A 331 -25.89 -47.24 1.18
CA ARG A 331 -26.56 -46.64 0.01
C ARG A 331 -25.95 -45.33 -0.38
N PRO A 332 -26.01 -44.95 -1.70
CA PRO A 332 -25.57 -43.62 -2.15
C PRO A 332 -26.31 -42.50 -1.39
N LEU A 333 -25.60 -41.37 -1.21
CA LEU A 333 -26.22 -40.13 -0.66
C LEU A 333 -26.54 -39.17 -1.79
N ALA A 334 -27.73 -38.57 -1.71
CA ALA A 334 -27.99 -37.34 -2.43
C ALA A 334 -27.71 -36.16 -1.50
N ILE A 335 -26.82 -35.26 -1.93
CA ILE A 335 -26.39 -34.11 -1.14
C ILE A 335 -26.78 -32.84 -1.87
N VAL A 336 -27.47 -31.93 -1.19
CA VAL A 336 -27.69 -30.55 -1.65
C VAL A 336 -26.94 -29.62 -0.70
N TYR A 337 -25.89 -28.98 -1.24
CA TYR A 337 -25.09 -28.04 -0.48
C TYR A 337 -25.31 -26.62 -0.99
N ARG A 338 -25.99 -25.76 -0.20
CA ARG A 338 -26.29 -24.39 -0.58
C ARG A 338 -25.36 -23.41 0.15
N VAL A 339 -24.70 -22.52 -0.60
CA VAL A 339 -23.80 -21.50 -0.08
C VAL A 339 -24.24 -20.13 -0.56
N ASN A 340 -24.57 -19.25 0.37
CA ASN A 340 -24.86 -17.84 0.10
C ASN A 340 -23.66 -17.01 0.53
N ALA A 341 -22.67 -16.87 -0.36
CA ALA A 341 -21.41 -16.19 -0.05
C ALA A 341 -21.46 -14.65 -0.24
N GLY A 342 -22.63 -14.14 -0.69
CA GLY A 342 -22.78 -12.71 -0.96
C GLY A 342 -22.20 -12.26 -2.31
N TYR A 343 -22.33 -10.97 -2.57
CA TYR A 343 -21.82 -10.35 -3.79
C TYR A 343 -20.33 -10.03 -3.64
N ILE A 344 -19.55 -10.32 -4.68
CA ILE A 344 -18.16 -9.91 -4.83
C ILE A 344 -18.07 -9.03 -6.08
N PRO A 345 -17.53 -7.80 -5.98
CA PRO A 345 -17.36 -6.91 -7.12
C PRO A 345 -16.56 -7.56 -8.26
N LYS A 346 -16.90 -7.23 -9.51
CA LYS A 346 -16.24 -7.80 -10.71
C LYS A 346 -14.74 -7.51 -10.76
N ASN A 347 -14.31 -6.39 -10.20
CA ASN A 347 -12.90 -5.99 -10.12
C ASN A 347 -12.12 -6.58 -8.93
N HIS A 348 -12.75 -7.43 -8.13
CA HIS A 348 -12.05 -8.12 -7.05
C HIS A 348 -11.13 -9.21 -7.64
N TRP A 349 -9.91 -9.30 -7.13
CA TRP A 349 -8.87 -10.19 -7.66
C TRP A 349 -9.30 -11.66 -7.80
N ILE A 350 -10.21 -12.16 -6.96
CA ILE A 350 -10.73 -13.54 -7.02
C ILE A 350 -11.56 -13.79 -8.28
N GLN A 351 -12.13 -12.73 -8.87
CA GLN A 351 -12.90 -12.80 -10.12
C GLN A 351 -12.00 -12.81 -11.36
N ASP A 352 -10.74 -12.40 -11.23
CA ASP A 352 -9.77 -12.42 -12.30
C ASP A 352 -9.40 -13.88 -12.63
N PRO A 353 -9.62 -14.36 -13.87
CA PRO A 353 -9.28 -15.71 -14.26
C PRO A 353 -7.79 -16.07 -14.14
N GLN A 354 -6.91 -15.06 -14.27
CA GLN A 354 -5.46 -15.26 -14.25
C GLN A 354 -4.86 -15.17 -12.85
N GLU A 355 -5.47 -14.40 -11.95
CA GLU A 355 -4.97 -14.22 -10.59
C GLU A 355 -5.71 -15.10 -9.57
N GLY A 356 -7.04 -15.06 -9.59
CA GLY A 356 -7.92 -15.75 -8.63
C GLY A 356 -8.55 -17.04 -9.14
N GLY A 357 -8.63 -17.20 -10.47
CA GLY A 357 -9.27 -18.37 -11.12
C GLY A 357 -10.80 -18.33 -11.11
N GLY A 358 -11.41 -17.21 -10.68
CA GLY A 358 -12.85 -17.08 -10.51
C GLY A 358 -13.39 -17.82 -9.28
N ARG A 359 -14.67 -17.63 -9.02
CA ARG A 359 -15.29 -18.14 -7.78
C ARG A 359 -15.44 -19.66 -7.74
N ILE A 360 -15.55 -20.33 -8.89
CA ILE A 360 -15.66 -21.80 -8.90
C ILE A 360 -14.36 -22.42 -8.40
N ILE A 361 -13.24 -22.07 -8.99
CA ILE A 361 -11.92 -22.60 -8.60
C ILE A 361 -11.49 -22.03 -7.25
N GLY A 362 -11.64 -20.71 -7.07
CA GLY A 362 -11.14 -20.03 -5.87
C GLY A 362 -11.96 -20.26 -4.60
N GLU A 363 -13.27 -20.57 -4.70
CA GLU A 363 -14.15 -20.72 -3.54
C GLU A 363 -14.91 -22.04 -3.50
N VAL A 364 -15.58 -22.43 -4.61
CA VAL A 364 -16.46 -23.61 -4.63
C VAL A 364 -15.66 -24.89 -4.42
N CYS A 365 -14.37 -24.91 -4.77
CA CYS A 365 -13.47 -26.04 -4.49
C CYS A 365 -13.50 -26.50 -3.03
N HIS A 366 -13.69 -25.60 -2.07
CA HIS A 366 -13.87 -25.96 -0.65
C HIS A 366 -15.08 -26.83 -0.38
N PHE A 367 -16.16 -26.63 -1.13
CA PHE A 367 -17.43 -27.32 -0.93
C PHE A 367 -17.46 -28.63 -1.70
N ILE A 368 -16.82 -28.67 -2.87
CA ILE A 368 -16.58 -29.93 -3.61
C ILE A 368 -15.70 -30.86 -2.77
N ASP A 369 -14.70 -30.34 -2.08
CA ASP A 369 -13.84 -31.12 -1.19
C ASP A 369 -14.59 -31.76 0.00
N LEU A 370 -15.74 -31.20 0.39
CA LEU A 370 -16.54 -31.70 1.53
C LEU A 370 -17.50 -32.83 1.17
N VAL A 371 -17.95 -32.93 -0.09
CA VAL A 371 -18.96 -33.89 -0.51
C VAL A 371 -18.35 -35.08 -1.21
#